data_a8710d8049e0bdc9ca12035443b27476
#
_entry.id   a8710d8049e0bdc9ca12035443b27476
#
_cell.length_a   1.000
_cell.length_b   1.000
_cell.length_c   1.000
_cell.angle_alpha   90.00
_cell.angle_beta   90.00
_cell.angle_gamma   90.00
#
_symmetry.space_group_name_H-M   'P 1'
#
loop_
_entity.id
_entity.type
_entity.pdbx_description
1 polymer ?
#
loop_
_entity_poly.entity_id
_entity_poly.type
_entity_poly.pdbx_seq_one_letter_code
_entity_poly.pdbx_strand_id
1 'polypeptide(L)'
;RLIEEYTDKKTFYAVTAKDIMDIIDNEYANNYVVLMSGDTGFYSGAKKLAEALAGKYEYSIMAGVSSVIYLAAKIGKSWENAAFVSLHGKKQSYIPVVLQNELTYFLTQGNVSQICQELYRAGLGQAHIWIGENLSYDNEKITNGNVSEFTEYISEGLTVLAVYNEHSRAFSITGIADSSFIRSDVPMTKREIRASVVSRLAVEFQNMIPENETPEQTE
;
A
#
# COMPACT_ATOMS: atom_id res chain seq x y z
N ARG A 1 -13.76 17.36 -14.12
CA ARG A 1 -13.32 18.76 -13.93
C ARG A 1 -11.98 19.06 -14.60
N LEU A 2 -10.96 18.20 -14.47
CA LEU A 2 -9.64 18.42 -15.08
C LEU A 2 -9.61 18.33 -16.61
N ILE A 3 -10.66 17.78 -17.23
CA ILE A 3 -10.69 17.52 -18.67
C ILE A 3 -11.36 18.67 -19.44
N GLU A 4 -12.28 19.38 -18.82
CA GLU A 4 -13.07 20.44 -19.43
C GLU A 4 -12.20 21.57 -19.99
N GLU A 5 -11.00 21.76 -19.41
CA GLU A 5 -10.00 22.74 -19.88
C GLU A 5 -9.26 22.28 -21.15
N TYR A 6 -9.30 20.97 -21.47
CA TYR A 6 -8.53 20.38 -22.57
C TYR A 6 -9.38 19.91 -23.75
N THR A 7 -10.70 20.04 -23.70
CA THR A 7 -11.57 19.58 -24.78
C THR A 7 -12.89 20.32 -24.86
N ASP A 8 -13.31 20.62 -26.09
CA ASP A 8 -14.65 21.15 -26.39
C ASP A 8 -15.70 20.02 -26.57
N LYS A 9 -15.32 18.77 -26.34
CA LYS A 9 -16.23 17.63 -26.50
C LYS A 9 -17.17 17.53 -25.31
N LYS A 10 -18.34 16.91 -25.53
CA LYS A 10 -19.27 16.59 -24.45
C LYS A 10 -18.58 15.67 -23.43
N THR A 11 -18.58 16.08 -22.19
CA THR A 11 -17.96 15.34 -21.08
C THR A 11 -19.00 14.84 -20.10
N PHE A 12 -18.75 13.68 -19.51
CA PHE A 12 -19.59 13.06 -18.50
C PHE A 12 -18.74 12.73 -17.29
N TYR A 13 -19.35 12.80 -16.11
CA TYR A 13 -18.74 12.36 -14.88
C TYR A 13 -19.33 11.01 -14.47
N ALA A 14 -18.47 10.02 -14.26
CA ALA A 14 -18.85 8.69 -13.83
C ALA A 14 -17.86 8.16 -12.80
N VAL A 15 -18.33 7.37 -11.84
CA VAL A 15 -17.50 6.82 -10.76
C VAL A 15 -17.34 5.32 -10.90
N THR A 16 -18.38 4.62 -11.34
CA THR A 16 -18.37 3.17 -11.45
C THR A 16 -18.35 2.69 -12.90
N ALA A 17 -17.87 1.46 -13.11
CA ALA A 17 -17.94 0.84 -14.44
C ALA A 17 -19.40 0.77 -14.97
N LYS A 18 -20.37 0.61 -14.06
CA LYS A 18 -21.80 0.59 -14.42
C LYS A 18 -22.24 1.95 -14.96
N ASP A 19 -21.90 3.05 -14.25
CA ASP A 19 -22.28 4.40 -14.69
C ASP A 19 -21.69 4.70 -16.08
N ILE A 20 -20.45 4.25 -16.34
CA ILE A 20 -19.79 4.41 -17.63
C ILE A 20 -20.54 3.61 -18.71
N MET A 21 -20.92 2.36 -18.42
CA MET A 21 -21.69 1.54 -19.36
C MET A 21 -23.04 2.17 -19.64
N ASP A 22 -23.75 2.66 -18.63
CA ASP A 22 -25.05 3.33 -18.80
C ASP A 22 -24.94 4.57 -19.70
N ILE A 23 -23.83 5.32 -19.62
CA ILE A 23 -23.55 6.44 -20.51
C ILE A 23 -23.31 5.95 -21.94
N ILE A 24 -22.46 4.93 -22.13
CA ILE A 24 -22.14 4.38 -23.44
C ILE A 24 -23.40 3.81 -24.13
N ASP A 25 -24.27 3.15 -23.39
CA ASP A 25 -25.46 2.49 -23.91
C ASP A 25 -26.60 3.50 -24.23
N ASN A 26 -26.66 4.67 -23.56
CA ASN A 26 -27.75 5.64 -23.71
C ASN A 26 -27.37 6.90 -24.53
N GLU A 27 -26.09 7.19 -24.68
CA GLU A 27 -25.62 8.35 -25.43
C GLU A 27 -25.08 7.91 -26.80
N TYR A 28 -25.40 8.63 -27.84
CA TYR A 28 -24.90 8.31 -29.20
C TYR A 28 -23.57 8.99 -29.47
N ALA A 29 -22.53 8.19 -29.65
CA ALA A 29 -21.23 8.67 -30.15
C ALA A 29 -20.50 7.54 -30.91
N ASN A 30 -19.68 7.91 -31.89
CA ASN A 30 -18.89 6.94 -32.66
C ASN A 30 -17.70 6.38 -31.82
N ASN A 31 -17.15 7.22 -30.94
CA ASN A 31 -16.02 6.86 -30.09
C ASN A 31 -16.18 7.49 -28.72
N TYR A 32 -15.80 6.73 -27.69
CA TYR A 32 -15.72 7.17 -26.30
C TYR A 32 -14.27 7.12 -25.82
N VAL A 33 -13.87 8.11 -25.05
CA VAL A 33 -12.60 8.12 -24.32
C VAL A 33 -12.93 8.14 -22.84
N VAL A 34 -12.50 7.12 -22.11
CA VAL A 34 -12.67 7.05 -20.65
C VAL A 34 -11.34 7.34 -19.99
N LEU A 35 -11.30 8.41 -19.21
CA LEU A 35 -10.12 8.80 -18.47
C LEU A 35 -10.18 8.27 -17.04
N MET A 36 -9.12 7.58 -16.65
CA MET A 36 -8.94 7.02 -15.31
C MET A 36 -7.78 7.74 -14.62
N SER A 37 -7.90 7.93 -13.31
CA SER A 37 -6.79 8.50 -12.54
C SER A 37 -5.68 7.46 -12.36
N GLY A 38 -4.43 7.87 -12.55
CA GLY A 38 -3.25 7.03 -12.39
C GLY A 38 -3.02 6.04 -13.55
N ASP A 39 -2.47 4.88 -13.24
CA ASP A 39 -2.24 3.80 -14.21
C ASP A 39 -3.44 2.86 -14.29
N THR A 40 -3.85 2.51 -15.49
CA THR A 40 -5.01 1.65 -15.77
C THR A 40 -4.80 0.20 -15.29
N GLY A 41 -3.56 -0.26 -15.16
CA GLY A 41 -3.19 -1.60 -14.68
C GLY A 41 -2.94 -1.68 -13.18
N PHE A 42 -2.91 -0.53 -12.46
CA PHE A 42 -2.48 -0.51 -11.05
C PHE A 42 -3.58 0.00 -10.12
N TYR A 43 -4.27 -0.92 -9.44
CA TYR A 43 -5.40 -0.63 -8.52
C TYR A 43 -6.49 0.27 -9.12
N SER A 44 -6.72 0.15 -10.43
CA SER A 44 -7.66 0.98 -11.19
C SER A 44 -9.01 0.31 -11.38
N GLY A 45 -10.06 1.13 -11.57
CA GLY A 45 -11.37 0.69 -12.02
C GLY A 45 -11.40 0.16 -13.47
N ALA A 46 -10.33 0.36 -14.24
CA ALA A 46 -10.24 -0.05 -15.65
C ALA A 46 -10.47 -1.56 -15.85
N LYS A 47 -10.02 -2.41 -14.92
CA LYS A 47 -10.27 -3.86 -14.98
C LYS A 47 -11.75 -4.18 -15.01
N LYS A 48 -12.55 -3.60 -14.11
CA LYS A 48 -14.00 -3.83 -14.05
C LYS A 48 -14.72 -3.29 -15.29
N LEU A 49 -14.23 -2.16 -15.81
CA LEU A 49 -14.77 -1.60 -17.05
C LEU A 49 -14.44 -2.50 -18.26
N ALA A 50 -13.21 -2.98 -18.37
CA ALA A 50 -12.81 -3.90 -19.44
C ALA A 50 -13.65 -5.19 -19.42
N GLU A 51 -13.91 -5.75 -18.23
CA GLU A 51 -14.80 -6.91 -18.07
C GLU A 51 -16.24 -6.61 -18.55
N ALA A 52 -16.75 -5.41 -18.29
CA ALA A 52 -18.08 -4.99 -18.72
C ALA A 52 -18.19 -4.71 -20.24
N LEU A 53 -17.11 -4.25 -20.87
CA LEU A 53 -17.02 -3.97 -22.30
C LEU A 53 -16.81 -5.24 -23.13
N ALA A 54 -16.19 -6.27 -22.53
CA ALA A 54 -15.82 -7.51 -23.24
C ALA A 54 -17.00 -8.16 -23.93
N GLY A 55 -16.85 -8.45 -25.23
CA GLY A 55 -17.87 -9.06 -26.06
C GLY A 55 -19.03 -8.14 -26.49
N LYS A 56 -19.03 -6.86 -26.04
CA LYS A 56 -20.03 -5.87 -26.42
C LYS A 56 -19.44 -4.76 -27.31
N TYR A 57 -18.23 -4.30 -26.95
CA TYR A 57 -17.58 -3.19 -27.61
C TYR A 57 -16.11 -3.52 -27.91
N GLU A 58 -15.60 -2.98 -29.00
CA GLU A 58 -14.17 -2.96 -29.27
C GLU A 58 -13.53 -1.85 -28.45
N TYR A 59 -12.44 -2.14 -27.73
CA TYR A 59 -11.75 -1.15 -26.90
C TYR A 59 -10.24 -1.39 -26.86
N SER A 60 -9.51 -0.34 -26.55
CA SER A 60 -8.08 -0.39 -26.24
C SER A 60 -7.81 0.26 -24.91
N ILE A 61 -6.78 -0.23 -24.20
CA ILE A 61 -6.35 0.31 -22.91
C ILE A 61 -4.98 0.96 -23.10
N MET A 62 -4.86 2.21 -22.67
CA MET A 62 -3.60 2.93 -22.65
C MET A 62 -3.07 2.97 -21.23
N ALA A 63 -1.76 2.77 -21.06
CA ALA A 63 -1.09 2.89 -19.77
C ALA A 63 -1.06 4.36 -19.32
N GLY A 64 -1.14 4.55 -18.00
CA GLY A 64 -0.93 5.84 -17.36
C GLY A 64 0.27 5.79 -16.40
N VAL A 65 0.49 6.86 -15.66
CA VAL A 65 1.50 6.92 -14.60
C VAL A 65 0.81 6.87 -13.25
N SER A 66 1.09 5.85 -12.45
CA SER A 66 0.55 5.77 -11.10
C SER A 66 1.24 6.77 -10.17
N SER A 67 0.53 7.24 -9.15
CA SER A 67 1.10 8.11 -8.12
C SER A 67 2.28 7.48 -7.38
N VAL A 68 2.32 6.16 -7.27
CA VAL A 68 3.45 5.41 -6.69
C VAL A 68 4.69 5.55 -7.57
N ILE A 69 4.57 5.32 -8.88
CA ILE A 69 5.69 5.45 -9.83
C ILE A 69 6.18 6.89 -9.91
N TYR A 70 5.24 7.84 -9.86
CA TYR A 70 5.58 9.25 -9.81
C TYR A 70 6.37 9.60 -8.54
N LEU A 71 5.92 9.14 -7.35
CA LEU A 71 6.66 9.32 -6.10
C LEU A 71 8.04 8.67 -6.16
N ALA A 72 8.13 7.43 -6.68
CA ALA A 72 9.39 6.70 -6.82
C ALA A 72 10.43 7.51 -7.63
N ALA A 73 10.01 8.11 -8.74
CA ALA A 73 10.86 8.97 -9.56
C ALA A 73 11.30 10.24 -8.79
N LYS A 74 10.37 10.88 -8.06
CA LYS A 74 10.66 12.10 -7.28
C LYS A 74 11.66 11.86 -6.15
N ILE A 75 11.60 10.71 -5.50
CA ILE A 75 12.50 10.34 -4.37
C ILE A 75 13.74 9.57 -4.82
N GLY A 76 13.89 9.30 -6.11
CA GLY A 76 15.05 8.61 -6.67
C GLY A 76 15.18 7.14 -6.21
N LYS A 77 14.06 6.45 -5.93
CA LYS A 77 14.04 5.05 -5.50
C LYS A 77 13.45 4.15 -6.58
N SER A 78 14.17 3.09 -6.96
CA SER A 78 13.62 2.05 -7.84
C SER A 78 12.47 1.32 -7.14
N TRP A 79 11.44 0.97 -7.90
CA TRP A 79 10.25 0.30 -7.41
C TRP A 79 10.16 -1.18 -7.85
N GLU A 80 11.09 -1.66 -8.67
CA GLU A 80 11.04 -3.02 -9.26
C GLU A 80 11.07 -4.14 -8.21
N ASN A 81 11.75 -3.92 -7.07
CA ASN A 81 11.81 -4.86 -5.95
C ASN A 81 11.00 -4.39 -4.73
N ALA A 82 10.17 -3.38 -4.89
CA ALA A 82 9.37 -2.85 -3.80
C ALA A 82 8.08 -3.65 -3.59
N ALA A 83 7.62 -3.68 -2.36
CA ALA A 83 6.28 -4.18 -2.04
C ALA A 83 5.25 -3.06 -2.19
N PHE A 84 3.99 -3.44 -2.49
CA PHE A 84 2.88 -2.52 -2.67
C PHE A 84 1.72 -2.89 -1.75
N VAL A 85 1.26 -1.91 -0.99
CA VAL A 85 0.13 -2.03 -0.07
C VAL A 85 -0.95 -1.03 -0.47
N SER A 86 -2.16 -1.52 -0.72
CA SER A 86 -3.30 -0.65 -0.96
C SER A 86 -4.26 -0.72 0.21
N LEU A 87 -4.45 0.40 0.88
CA LEU A 87 -5.37 0.57 2.00
C LEU A 87 -6.75 1.11 1.56
N HIS A 88 -6.99 1.21 0.24
CA HIS A 88 -8.28 1.62 -0.31
C HIS A 88 -9.31 0.50 -0.12
N GLY A 89 -10.24 0.72 0.82
CA GLY A 89 -11.41 -0.14 1.01
C GLY A 89 -11.15 -1.53 1.59
N LYS A 90 -9.92 -1.85 1.99
CA LYS A 90 -9.56 -3.12 2.62
C LYS A 90 -8.74 -2.89 3.88
N LYS A 91 -9.15 -3.54 4.97
CA LYS A 91 -8.28 -3.72 6.13
C LYS A 91 -7.34 -4.90 5.81
N GLN A 92 -6.08 -4.63 5.59
CA GLN A 92 -5.06 -5.66 5.47
C GLN A 92 -3.88 -5.35 6.39
N SER A 93 -3.27 -6.38 6.91
CA SER A 93 -2.04 -6.23 7.67
C SER A 93 -0.90 -5.85 6.74
N TYR A 94 -0.19 -4.79 7.05
CA TYR A 94 0.95 -4.30 6.28
C TYR A 94 2.27 -4.33 7.08
N ILE A 95 2.20 -4.49 8.38
CA ILE A 95 3.40 -4.58 9.23
C ILE A 95 4.34 -5.70 8.76
N PRO A 96 3.86 -6.95 8.52
CA PRO A 96 4.72 -8.00 8.00
C PRO A 96 5.34 -7.65 6.64
N VAL A 97 4.60 -6.93 5.79
CA VAL A 97 5.11 -6.52 4.48
C VAL A 97 6.29 -5.57 4.63
N VAL A 98 6.18 -4.55 5.50
CA VAL A 98 7.28 -3.60 5.76
C VAL A 98 8.48 -4.27 6.44
N LEU A 99 8.23 -5.22 7.35
CA LEU A 99 9.31 -5.96 8.00
C LEU A 99 10.10 -6.86 7.04
N GLN A 100 9.46 -7.36 5.99
CA GLN A 100 10.06 -8.29 5.03
C GLN A 100 10.67 -7.63 3.80
N ASN A 101 10.32 -6.38 3.53
CA ASN A 101 10.74 -5.68 2.31
C ASN A 101 11.52 -4.41 2.66
N GLU A 102 12.59 -4.16 1.93
CA GLU A 102 13.41 -2.97 2.08
C GLU A 102 12.64 -1.70 1.73
N LEU A 103 11.80 -1.77 0.70
CA LEU A 103 10.97 -0.65 0.27
C LEU A 103 9.52 -1.09 0.10
N THR A 104 8.61 -0.36 0.73
CA THR A 104 7.17 -0.61 0.64
C THR A 104 6.44 0.68 0.30
N TYR A 105 5.67 0.67 -0.79
CA TYR A 105 4.79 1.76 -1.18
C TYR A 105 3.36 1.53 -0.69
N PHE A 106 2.71 2.61 -0.26
CA PHE A 106 1.34 2.59 0.22
C PHE A 106 0.45 3.52 -0.60
N LEU A 107 -0.67 3.00 -1.07
CA LEU A 107 -1.81 3.80 -1.48
C LEU A 107 -2.72 3.99 -0.27
N THR A 108 -2.84 5.22 0.23
CA THR A 108 -3.56 5.55 1.47
C THR A 108 -4.82 6.37 1.20
N GLN A 109 -5.64 6.51 2.23
CA GLN A 109 -6.80 7.41 2.26
C GLN A 109 -6.56 8.65 3.14
N GLY A 110 -5.29 9.06 3.33
CA GLY A 110 -4.94 10.18 4.19
C GLY A 110 -4.70 9.82 5.67
N ASN A 111 -4.66 8.54 6.02
CA ASN A 111 -4.47 8.05 7.40
C ASN A 111 -2.98 7.87 7.77
N VAL A 112 -2.13 8.82 7.40
CA VAL A 112 -0.66 8.77 7.60
C VAL A 112 -0.30 8.59 9.07
N SER A 113 -0.87 9.40 9.96
CA SER A 113 -0.60 9.33 11.40
C SER A 113 -0.87 7.93 11.96
N GLN A 114 -2.01 7.32 11.63
CA GLN A 114 -2.33 5.97 12.07
C GLN A 114 -1.30 4.95 11.58
N ILE A 115 -0.92 5.01 10.30
CA ILE A 115 0.07 4.11 9.72
C ILE A 115 1.41 4.26 10.45
N CYS A 116 1.86 5.50 10.69
CA CYS A 116 3.10 5.76 11.40
C CYS A 116 3.05 5.28 12.86
N GLN A 117 1.93 5.44 13.55
CA GLN A 117 1.74 4.92 14.92
C GLN A 117 1.83 3.39 14.95
N GLU A 118 1.18 2.70 14.02
CA GLU A 118 1.23 1.24 13.93
C GLU A 118 2.64 0.74 13.60
N LEU A 119 3.33 1.37 12.65
CA LEU A 119 4.74 1.08 12.34
C LEU A 119 5.65 1.36 13.54
N TYR A 120 5.45 2.47 14.24
CA TYR A 120 6.22 2.81 15.45
C TYR A 120 6.05 1.75 16.55
N ARG A 121 4.80 1.34 16.85
CA ARG A 121 4.52 0.27 17.81
C ARG A 121 5.12 -1.08 17.40
N ALA A 122 5.28 -1.33 16.12
CA ALA A 122 5.94 -2.52 15.58
C ALA A 122 7.48 -2.44 15.60
N GLY A 123 8.07 -1.41 16.23
CA GLY A 123 9.52 -1.23 16.31
C GLY A 123 10.16 -0.63 15.07
N LEU A 124 9.37 -0.10 14.11
CA LEU A 124 9.82 0.49 12.86
C LEU A 124 9.95 2.03 12.95
N GLY A 125 10.06 2.59 14.14
CA GLY A 125 10.13 4.05 14.35
C GLY A 125 11.32 4.73 13.66
N GLN A 126 12.42 3.99 13.42
CA GLN A 126 13.62 4.49 12.74
C GLN A 126 13.59 4.22 11.21
N ALA A 127 12.59 3.50 10.69
CA ALA A 127 12.44 3.34 9.26
C ALA A 127 12.21 4.72 8.62
N HIS A 128 12.80 4.93 7.44
CA HIS A 128 12.64 6.19 6.72
C HIS A 128 11.33 6.20 5.94
N ILE A 129 10.61 7.31 5.97
CA ILE A 129 9.34 7.47 5.26
C ILE A 129 9.37 8.70 4.35
N TRP A 130 8.81 8.59 3.16
CA TRP A 130 8.43 9.70 2.30
C TRP A 130 6.91 9.76 2.20
N ILE A 131 6.38 10.96 2.33
CA ILE A 131 4.96 11.27 2.26
C ILE A 131 4.76 12.18 1.05
N GLY A 132 4.12 11.66 0.01
CA GLY A 132 3.78 12.43 -1.18
C GLY A 132 2.30 12.82 -1.14
N GLU A 133 2.02 14.11 -1.11
CA GLU A 133 0.68 14.67 -1.06
C GLU A 133 0.37 15.41 -2.35
N ASN A 134 -0.83 15.24 -2.88
CA ASN A 134 -1.32 15.90 -4.10
C ASN A 134 -0.31 15.84 -5.26
N LEU A 135 0.32 14.66 -5.44
CA LEU A 135 1.35 14.46 -6.45
C LEU A 135 0.83 14.83 -7.85
N SER A 136 1.64 15.56 -8.61
CA SER A 136 1.34 16.15 -9.91
C SER A 136 0.32 17.31 -9.95
N TYR A 137 -0.15 17.78 -8.80
CA TYR A 137 -0.96 19.00 -8.71
C TYR A 137 -0.09 20.22 -8.33
N ASP A 138 -0.63 21.42 -8.50
CA ASP A 138 0.09 22.68 -8.18
C ASP A 138 0.50 22.78 -6.70
N ASN A 139 -0.25 22.12 -5.83
CA ASN A 139 0.01 22.02 -4.39
C ASN A 139 0.71 20.72 -3.99
N GLU A 140 1.50 20.14 -4.91
CA GLU A 140 2.33 18.96 -4.62
C GLU A 140 3.28 19.23 -3.46
N LYS A 141 3.32 18.28 -2.52
CA LYS A 141 4.24 18.34 -1.39
C LYS A 141 4.84 16.96 -1.13
N ILE A 142 6.15 16.91 -0.94
CA ILE A 142 6.86 15.70 -0.53
C ILE A 142 7.62 15.99 0.76
N THR A 143 7.26 15.27 1.80
CA THR A 143 7.90 15.37 3.14
C THR A 143 8.58 14.03 3.43
N ASN A 144 9.68 14.04 4.17
CA ASN A 144 10.39 12.83 4.57
C ASN A 144 11.05 12.96 5.94
N GLY A 145 11.34 11.83 6.57
CA GLY A 145 11.98 11.71 7.87
C GLY A 145 11.85 10.31 8.42
N ASN A 146 12.00 10.12 9.71
CA ASN A 146 11.76 8.85 10.37
C ASN A 146 10.27 8.67 10.66
N VAL A 147 9.79 7.44 10.65
CA VAL A 147 8.38 7.10 10.97
C VAL A 147 7.93 7.71 12.30
N SER A 148 8.81 7.72 13.32
CA SER A 148 8.52 8.30 14.63
C SER A 148 8.16 9.78 14.61
N GLU A 149 8.61 10.53 13.61
CA GLU A 149 8.37 11.97 13.47
C GLU A 149 6.95 12.29 12.93
N PHE A 150 6.27 11.29 12.36
CA PHE A 150 4.99 11.46 11.67
C PHE A 150 3.80 10.79 12.37
N THR A 151 3.95 10.39 13.63
CA THR A 151 2.89 9.75 14.42
C THR A 151 1.68 10.65 14.69
N GLU A 152 1.85 11.97 14.55
CA GLU A 152 0.80 12.97 14.68
C GLU A 152 0.59 13.79 13.39
N TYR A 153 1.12 13.30 12.27
CA TYR A 153 1.08 14.01 11.00
C TYR A 153 -0.35 14.10 10.45
N ILE A 154 -0.76 15.30 10.10
CA ILE A 154 -2.03 15.55 9.43
C ILE A 154 -1.74 15.71 7.94
N SER A 155 -2.21 14.75 7.14
CA SER A 155 -2.08 14.80 5.68
C SER A 155 -3.21 15.61 5.04
N GLU A 156 -2.88 16.35 4.01
CA GLU A 156 -3.83 17.17 3.24
C GLU A 156 -4.02 16.57 1.84
N GLY A 157 -5.20 15.97 1.60
CA GLY A 157 -5.56 15.49 0.26
C GLY A 157 -5.09 14.06 -0.06
N LEU A 158 -4.86 13.80 -1.35
CA LEU A 158 -4.45 12.49 -1.87
C LEU A 158 -3.01 12.18 -1.46
N THR A 159 -2.81 11.08 -0.76
CA THR A 159 -1.52 10.75 -0.15
C THR A 159 -1.02 9.39 -0.56
N VAL A 160 0.27 9.32 -0.90
CA VAL A 160 1.03 8.09 -1.17
C VAL A 160 2.25 8.08 -0.26
N LEU A 161 2.58 6.92 0.32
CA LEU A 161 3.77 6.77 1.17
C LEU A 161 4.78 5.82 0.53
N ALA A 162 6.05 6.04 0.86
CA ALA A 162 7.12 5.07 0.66
C ALA A 162 7.84 4.88 1.99
N VAL A 163 7.93 3.65 2.47
CA VAL A 163 8.64 3.29 3.72
C VAL A 163 9.85 2.46 3.36
N TYR A 164 11.01 2.91 3.77
CA TYR A 164 12.30 2.25 3.61
C TYR A 164 12.76 1.67 4.93
N ASN A 165 12.87 0.35 4.98
CA ASN A 165 13.34 -0.41 6.14
C ASN A 165 14.69 -1.05 5.82
N GLU A 166 15.77 -0.40 6.20
CA GLU A 166 17.15 -0.89 6.01
C GLU A 166 17.38 -2.25 6.68
N HIS A 167 16.62 -2.54 7.74
CA HIS A 167 16.73 -3.78 8.51
C HIS A 167 15.68 -4.82 8.10
N SER A 168 15.15 -4.72 6.89
CA SER A 168 14.22 -5.73 6.37
C SER A 168 14.82 -7.13 6.42
N ARG A 169 14.06 -8.10 6.84
CA ARG A 169 14.50 -9.49 6.92
C ARG A 169 13.47 -10.38 6.24
N ALA A 170 13.94 -11.20 5.32
CA ALA A 170 13.14 -12.33 4.87
C ALA A 170 12.94 -13.28 6.05
N PHE A 171 11.79 -13.26 6.69
CA PHE A 171 11.48 -14.19 7.75
C PHE A 171 11.24 -15.57 7.15
N SER A 172 12.15 -16.47 7.40
CA SER A 172 11.82 -17.91 7.32
C SER A 172 11.11 -18.28 8.60
N ILE A 173 9.82 -18.59 8.52
CA ILE A 173 9.04 -19.15 9.66
C ILE A 173 9.65 -20.47 10.13
N THR A 174 10.42 -21.11 9.28
CA THR A 174 11.13 -22.34 9.57
C THR A 174 12.53 -22.04 10.08
N GLY A 175 12.75 -22.25 11.37
CA GLY A 175 14.10 -22.32 11.86
C GLY A 175 14.58 -21.25 12.82
N ILE A 176 13.68 -20.63 13.58
CA ILE A 176 14.10 -19.80 14.73
C ILE A 176 15.05 -20.62 15.61
N ALA A 177 16.27 -20.09 15.80
CA ALA A 177 17.29 -20.77 16.59
C ALA A 177 16.83 -20.92 18.05
N ASP A 178 17.25 -22.02 18.69
CA ASP A 178 16.93 -22.29 20.09
C ASP A 178 17.40 -21.14 21.03
N SER A 179 18.48 -20.48 20.67
CA SER A 179 19.03 -19.33 21.40
C SER A 179 18.15 -18.08 21.38
N SER A 180 17.18 -18.01 20.47
CA SER A 180 16.24 -16.89 20.37
C SER A 180 15.04 -16.98 21.31
N PHE A 181 14.94 -18.08 22.06
CA PHE A 181 13.86 -18.29 23.03
C PHE A 181 14.37 -18.10 24.47
N ILE A 182 13.57 -17.45 25.30
CA ILE A 182 13.78 -17.44 26.76
C ILE A 182 13.50 -18.84 27.24
N ARG A 183 14.48 -19.45 27.92
CA ARG A 183 14.37 -20.83 28.42
C ARG A 183 14.25 -20.86 29.94
N SER A 184 13.41 -21.76 30.43
CA SER A 184 13.42 -22.24 31.79
C SER A 184 14.01 -23.66 31.83
N ASP A 185 13.93 -24.33 32.99
CA ASP A 185 14.40 -25.70 33.18
C ASP A 185 13.55 -26.77 32.46
N VAL A 186 12.49 -26.36 31.77
CA VAL A 186 11.61 -27.26 31.01
C VAL A 186 12.23 -27.55 29.63
N PRO A 187 12.32 -28.85 29.23
CA PRO A 187 12.81 -29.24 27.95
C PRO A 187 11.97 -28.63 26.83
N MET A 188 12.62 -27.96 25.88
CA MET A 188 11.95 -27.39 24.70
C MET A 188 11.82 -28.43 23.59
N THR A 189 10.70 -28.42 22.88
CA THR A 189 10.48 -29.23 21.67
C THR A 189 11.59 -29.01 20.64
N LYS A 190 12.08 -30.07 20.02
CA LYS A 190 13.14 -30.00 18.98
C LYS A 190 12.79 -29.01 17.88
N ARG A 191 13.81 -28.30 17.39
CA ARG A 191 13.69 -27.24 16.37
C ARG A 191 12.88 -27.67 15.15
N GLU A 192 13.13 -28.85 14.62
CA GLU A 192 12.47 -29.39 13.43
C GLU A 192 10.97 -29.59 13.66
N ILE A 193 10.60 -30.07 14.85
CA ILE A 193 9.20 -30.29 15.23
C ILE A 193 8.49 -28.94 15.41
N ARG A 194 9.14 -27.96 16.06
CA ARG A 194 8.58 -26.60 16.18
C ARG A 194 8.36 -25.95 14.82
N ALA A 195 9.34 -26.04 13.92
CA ALA A 195 9.21 -25.51 12.57
C ALA A 195 8.03 -26.12 11.81
N SER A 196 7.87 -27.46 11.92
CA SER A 196 6.74 -28.16 11.28
C SER A 196 5.39 -27.76 11.88
N VAL A 197 5.30 -27.61 13.21
CA VAL A 197 4.06 -27.21 13.90
C VAL A 197 3.67 -25.78 13.52
N VAL A 198 4.61 -24.83 13.59
CA VAL A 198 4.35 -23.42 13.23
C VAL A 198 3.91 -23.28 11.76
N SER A 199 4.58 -24.02 10.85
CA SER A 199 4.21 -24.03 9.42
C SER A 199 2.79 -24.57 9.20
N ARG A 200 2.38 -25.62 9.93
CA ARG A 200 1.03 -26.22 9.83
C ARG A 200 -0.06 -25.37 10.47
N LEU A 201 0.27 -24.62 11.51
CA LEU A 201 -0.68 -23.70 12.15
C LEU A 201 -0.99 -22.48 11.26
N ALA A 202 -0.22 -22.24 10.18
CA ALA A 202 -0.36 -21.09 9.31
C ALA A 202 -0.53 -19.77 10.11
N VAL A 203 0.28 -19.61 11.18
CA VAL A 203 0.19 -18.46 12.08
C VAL A 203 0.52 -17.20 11.29
N GLU A 204 -0.40 -16.27 11.23
CA GLU A 204 -0.16 -14.97 10.64
C GLU A 204 0.84 -14.18 11.49
N PHE A 205 1.71 -13.43 10.86
CA PHE A 205 2.81 -12.71 11.51
C PHE A 205 2.35 -11.74 12.61
N GLN A 206 1.12 -11.21 12.50
CA GLN A 206 0.51 -10.34 13.51
C GLN A 206 0.43 -10.97 14.90
N ASN A 207 0.28 -12.29 14.97
CA ASN A 207 0.17 -13.01 16.24
C ASN A 207 1.54 -13.32 16.88
N MET A 208 2.64 -12.96 16.20
CA MET A 208 4.00 -13.19 16.68
C MET A 208 4.66 -11.96 17.33
N ILE A 209 4.03 -10.80 17.20
CA ILE A 209 4.50 -9.58 17.86
C ILE A 209 3.89 -9.59 19.27
N PRO A 210 4.66 -9.75 20.35
CA PRO A 210 4.11 -9.62 21.69
C PRO A 210 3.54 -8.20 21.84
N GLU A 211 2.32 -8.08 22.34
CA GLU A 211 1.85 -6.81 22.88
C GLU A 211 2.90 -6.35 23.88
N ASN A 212 3.53 -5.21 23.63
CA ASN A 212 4.57 -4.69 24.49
C ASN A 212 4.02 -4.55 25.90
N GLU A 213 4.49 -5.39 26.79
CA GLU A 213 4.43 -5.11 28.22
C GLU A 213 5.19 -3.78 28.42
N THR A 214 4.47 -2.74 28.75
CA THR A 214 5.04 -1.50 29.26
C THR A 214 5.95 -1.85 30.40
N PRO A 215 7.23 -1.43 30.43
CA PRO A 215 8.07 -1.64 31.61
C PRO A 215 7.38 -0.91 32.77
N GLU A 216 6.87 -1.66 33.72
CA GLU A 216 6.50 -1.09 35.01
C GLU A 216 7.73 -0.38 35.57
N GLN A 217 7.56 0.91 35.81
CA GLN A 217 8.51 1.71 36.57
C GLN A 217 8.60 1.11 37.96
N THR A 218 9.65 0.35 38.23
CA THR A 218 10.05 0.04 39.58
C THR A 218 10.74 1.26 40.17
N GLU A 219 10.09 1.85 41.18
CA GLU A 219 10.64 2.84 42.11
C GLU A 219 11.91 2.33 42.81
#